data_a08d0e8fef68b883eb0ca502b408834e
#
_entry.id   a08d0e8fef68b883eb0ca502b408834e
#
_cell.length_a   1.000
_cell.length_b   1.000
_cell.length_c   1.000
_cell.angle_alpha   90.00
_cell.angle_beta   90.00
_cell.angle_gamma   90.00
#
_symmetry.space_group_name_H-M   'P 1'
#
loop_
_entity.id
_entity.type
_entity.pdbx_description
1 polymer ?
#
loop_
_entity_poly.entity_id
_entity_poly.type
_entity_poly.pdbx_seq_one_letter_code
_entity_poly.pdbx_strand_id
1 'polypeptide(L)'
;MALAHSEAANPHWVPRKKIHELAHIPGENGPPIIGTTFRVLRDPPAYGARMVQTYGKVFRTNAFGNPTVSLVGAEANELLLFDREKLFSSEQGWGPVLNLLFPRGLMLMDFDHHRMDRRALGIAFKPEPMRAYTRDMNRIFAEQLKDWRGDMLFYPAIKQLTLDVAASSFLGIPLGPEADKINKAFVDMVQASVAPIRAPLPFTPMGKGV
;
A
#
# COMPACT_ATOMS: atom_id res chain seq x y z
N MET A 1 -15.85 -5.39 -13.33
CA MET A 1 -15.64 -4.54 -14.53
C MET A 1 -14.36 -3.74 -14.27
N ALA A 2 -13.20 -4.24 -14.72
CA ALA A 2 -11.93 -3.52 -14.58
C ALA A 2 -12.06 -2.24 -15.42
N LEU A 3 -12.03 -1.09 -14.77
CA LEU A 3 -11.88 0.17 -15.45
C LEU A 3 -10.54 0.12 -16.19
N ALA A 4 -10.58 -0.10 -17.48
CA ALA A 4 -9.44 0.07 -18.33
C ALA A 4 -9.05 1.55 -18.23
N HIS A 5 -8.03 1.84 -17.42
CA HIS A 5 -7.34 3.11 -17.54
C HIS A 5 -6.73 3.11 -18.94
N SER A 6 -7.31 3.89 -19.82
CA SER A 6 -6.91 3.92 -21.21
C SER A 6 -5.52 4.56 -21.30
N GLU A 7 -4.69 4.05 -22.20
CA GLU A 7 -3.43 4.67 -22.64
C GLU A 7 -3.58 6.18 -22.93
N ALA A 8 -4.77 6.62 -23.26
CA ALA A 8 -5.11 8.02 -23.50
C ALA A 8 -5.15 8.89 -22.22
N ALA A 9 -5.28 8.29 -21.04
CA ALA A 9 -5.36 9.03 -19.78
C ALA A 9 -3.97 9.30 -19.15
N ASN A 10 -2.96 8.50 -19.48
CA ASN A 10 -1.60 8.65 -18.98
C ASN A 10 -0.61 8.58 -20.16
N PRO A 11 -0.04 9.72 -20.62
CA PRO A 11 0.88 9.74 -21.75
C PRO A 11 2.18 8.97 -21.48
N HIS A 12 2.47 8.61 -20.24
CA HIS A 12 3.63 7.82 -19.83
C HIS A 12 3.29 6.32 -19.67
N TRP A 13 2.09 5.90 -20.11
CA TRP A 13 1.69 4.50 -20.01
C TRP A 13 2.61 3.60 -20.83
N VAL A 14 3.20 2.59 -20.17
CA VAL A 14 4.06 1.60 -20.81
C VAL A 14 3.46 0.21 -20.66
N PRO A 15 3.32 -0.57 -21.74
CA PRO A 15 2.84 -1.94 -21.66
C PRO A 15 3.73 -2.77 -20.72
N ARG A 16 3.11 -3.64 -19.92
CA ARG A 16 3.86 -4.54 -19.04
C ARG A 16 4.72 -5.50 -19.87
N LYS A 17 5.98 -5.56 -19.53
CA LYS A 17 6.90 -6.53 -20.11
C LYS A 17 6.56 -7.95 -19.69
N LYS A 18 6.70 -8.88 -20.62
CA LYS A 18 6.63 -10.31 -20.31
C LYS A 18 7.95 -10.76 -19.70
N ILE A 19 7.91 -11.84 -18.90
CA ILE A 19 9.10 -12.31 -18.16
C ILE A 19 10.29 -12.66 -19.08
N HIS A 20 10.05 -13.13 -20.28
CA HIS A 20 11.12 -13.45 -21.24
C HIS A 20 11.81 -12.20 -21.79
N GLU A 21 11.14 -11.07 -21.85
CA GLU A 21 11.74 -9.78 -22.28
C GLU A 21 12.71 -9.23 -21.24
N LEU A 22 12.64 -9.71 -20.00
CA LEU A 22 13.53 -9.39 -18.89
C LEU A 22 14.69 -10.39 -18.75
N ALA A 23 14.89 -11.30 -19.71
CA ALA A 23 15.91 -12.35 -19.63
C ALA A 23 17.34 -11.83 -19.52
N HIS A 24 17.59 -10.61 -20.00
CA HIS A 24 18.87 -9.92 -19.87
C HIS A 24 19.21 -9.49 -18.43
N ILE A 25 18.23 -9.44 -17.54
CA ILE A 25 18.42 -9.14 -16.12
C ILE A 25 18.60 -10.49 -15.36
N PRO A 26 19.65 -10.64 -14.55
CA PRO A 26 19.84 -11.88 -13.77
C PRO A 26 18.67 -12.11 -12.82
N GLY A 27 18.34 -13.36 -12.56
CA GLY A 27 17.24 -13.70 -11.66
C GLY A 27 16.60 -15.05 -11.95
N GLU A 28 15.44 -15.31 -11.34
CA GLU A 28 14.71 -16.56 -11.49
C GLU A 28 13.25 -16.35 -11.88
N ASN A 29 12.71 -17.26 -12.69
CA ASN A 29 11.31 -17.20 -13.14
C ASN A 29 10.36 -18.03 -12.26
N GLY A 30 10.89 -19.08 -11.61
CA GLY A 30 10.07 -20.11 -10.97
C GLY A 30 9.26 -20.95 -11.96
N PRO A 31 8.40 -21.86 -11.45
CA PRO A 31 7.49 -22.65 -12.26
C PRO A 31 6.50 -21.79 -13.07
N PRO A 32 5.98 -22.29 -14.21
CA PRO A 32 4.93 -21.59 -14.95
C PRO A 32 3.74 -21.23 -14.07
N ILE A 33 3.09 -20.10 -14.33
CA ILE A 33 1.91 -19.55 -13.63
C ILE A 33 2.20 -19.10 -12.19
N ILE A 34 2.77 -19.97 -11.36
CA ILE A 34 3.02 -19.72 -9.93
C ILE A 34 4.24 -18.83 -9.72
N GLY A 35 5.24 -18.96 -10.61
CA GLY A 35 6.48 -18.21 -10.49
C GLY A 35 7.22 -18.49 -9.18
N THR A 36 7.72 -17.45 -8.56
CA THR A 36 8.44 -17.50 -7.29
C THR A 36 7.55 -17.29 -6.06
N THR A 37 6.22 -17.24 -6.24
CA THR A 37 5.25 -16.86 -5.21
C THR A 37 5.42 -17.58 -3.89
N PHE A 38 5.47 -18.93 -3.91
CA PHE A 38 5.60 -19.71 -2.67
C PHE A 38 6.94 -19.49 -1.95
N ARG A 39 8.01 -19.23 -2.70
CA ARG A 39 9.32 -18.93 -2.10
C ARG A 39 9.28 -17.57 -1.39
N VAL A 40 8.64 -16.59 -2.03
CA VAL A 40 8.44 -15.25 -1.44
C VAL A 40 7.55 -15.34 -0.20
N LEU A 41 6.42 -16.03 -0.26
CA LEU A 41 5.47 -16.12 0.85
C LEU A 41 6.00 -16.88 2.06
N ARG A 42 6.87 -17.87 1.85
CA ARG A 42 7.41 -18.69 2.94
C ARG A 42 8.31 -17.90 3.88
N ASP A 43 9.21 -17.09 3.34
CA ASP A 43 10.13 -16.26 4.11
C ASP A 43 10.65 -15.13 3.21
N PRO A 44 9.92 -13.97 3.16
CA PRO A 44 10.31 -12.87 2.30
C PRO A 44 11.70 -12.30 2.57
N PRO A 45 12.13 -12.11 3.84
CA PRO A 45 13.48 -11.62 4.12
C PRO A 45 14.59 -12.56 3.67
N ALA A 46 14.48 -13.84 4.00
CA ALA A 46 15.47 -14.84 3.58
C ALA A 46 15.51 -15.00 2.06
N TYR A 47 14.35 -14.96 1.40
CA TYR A 47 14.28 -14.99 -0.05
C TYR A 47 15.01 -13.78 -0.66
N GLY A 48 14.73 -12.56 -0.18
CA GLY A 48 15.39 -11.34 -0.65
C GLY A 48 16.90 -11.39 -0.45
N ALA A 49 17.35 -11.78 0.73
CA ALA A 49 18.79 -11.90 1.05
C ALA A 49 19.48 -12.88 0.10
N ARG A 50 18.90 -14.08 -0.14
CA ARG A 50 19.42 -15.06 -1.08
C ARG A 50 19.51 -14.49 -2.50
N MET A 51 18.47 -13.78 -2.95
CA MET A 51 18.45 -13.19 -4.29
C MET A 51 19.57 -12.17 -4.47
N VAL A 52 19.78 -11.30 -3.47
CA VAL A 52 20.90 -10.33 -3.49
C VAL A 52 22.26 -11.01 -3.50
N GLN A 53 22.44 -12.06 -2.70
CA GLN A 53 23.69 -12.83 -2.67
C GLN A 53 23.96 -13.54 -4.01
N THR A 54 22.93 -14.05 -4.67
CA THR A 54 23.08 -14.83 -5.90
C THR A 54 23.20 -13.98 -7.14
N TYR A 55 22.42 -12.90 -7.23
CA TYR A 55 22.24 -12.12 -8.46
C TYR A 55 22.68 -10.65 -8.33
N GLY A 56 23.01 -10.19 -7.13
CA GLY A 56 23.35 -8.81 -6.87
C GLY A 56 22.15 -7.92 -6.55
N LYS A 57 22.38 -6.60 -6.54
CA LYS A 57 21.38 -5.61 -6.13
C LYS A 57 20.24 -5.38 -7.14
N VAL A 58 20.38 -5.87 -8.37
CA VAL A 58 19.37 -5.77 -9.43
C VAL A 58 19.06 -7.17 -9.91
N PHE A 59 17.85 -7.63 -9.72
CA PHE A 59 17.45 -8.96 -10.14
C PHE A 59 15.96 -9.02 -10.53
N ARG A 60 15.62 -9.96 -11.40
CA ARG A 60 14.24 -10.23 -11.78
C ARG A 60 13.63 -11.39 -11.01
N THR A 61 12.33 -11.32 -10.82
CA THR A 61 11.50 -12.39 -10.26
C THR A 61 10.17 -12.45 -11.00
N ASN A 62 9.39 -13.49 -10.73
CA ASN A 62 8.03 -13.63 -11.24
C ASN A 62 7.11 -14.08 -10.11
N ALA A 63 6.85 -13.20 -9.15
CA ALA A 63 5.96 -13.48 -8.03
C ALA A 63 4.53 -13.06 -8.36
N PHE A 64 3.54 -13.85 -7.93
CA PHE A 64 2.12 -13.61 -8.16
C PHE A 64 1.75 -13.42 -9.64
N GLY A 65 2.45 -14.12 -10.53
CA GLY A 65 2.27 -13.99 -11.97
C GLY A 65 2.70 -12.64 -12.58
N ASN A 66 3.42 -11.82 -11.82
CA ASN A 66 3.88 -10.51 -12.25
C ASN A 66 5.40 -10.51 -12.43
N PRO A 67 5.90 -10.30 -13.66
CA PRO A 67 7.30 -10.03 -13.89
C PRO A 67 7.72 -8.78 -13.11
N THR A 68 8.75 -8.91 -12.29
CA THR A 68 9.20 -7.84 -11.39
C THR A 68 10.72 -7.73 -11.46
N VAL A 69 11.23 -6.52 -11.52
CA VAL A 69 12.65 -6.21 -11.31
C VAL A 69 12.78 -5.60 -9.91
N SER A 70 13.58 -6.22 -9.08
CA SER A 70 13.88 -5.73 -7.74
C SER A 70 15.17 -4.94 -7.76
N LEU A 71 15.14 -3.77 -7.17
CA LEU A 71 16.27 -2.86 -6.99
C LEU A 71 16.53 -2.74 -5.49
N VAL A 72 17.77 -2.95 -5.05
CA VAL A 72 18.11 -3.02 -3.62
C VAL A 72 19.28 -2.09 -3.30
N GLY A 73 19.12 -1.30 -2.23
CA GLY A 73 20.16 -0.43 -1.71
C GLY A 73 19.79 1.05 -1.73
N ALA A 74 20.67 1.90 -1.17
CA ALA A 74 20.42 3.33 -1.03
C ALA A 74 20.27 4.04 -2.38
N GLU A 75 21.10 3.71 -3.36
CA GLU A 75 21.04 4.27 -4.71
C GLU A 75 19.72 3.94 -5.41
N ALA A 76 19.24 2.70 -5.25
CA ALA A 76 17.95 2.26 -5.79
C ALA A 76 16.79 3.00 -5.12
N ASN A 77 16.84 3.20 -3.81
CA ASN A 77 15.84 3.98 -3.08
C ASN A 77 15.86 5.45 -3.52
N GLU A 78 17.03 6.04 -3.71
CA GLU A 78 17.14 7.41 -4.22
C GLU A 78 16.50 7.53 -5.61
N LEU A 79 16.82 6.62 -6.51
CA LEU A 79 16.26 6.59 -7.87
C LEU A 79 14.72 6.54 -7.83
N LEU A 80 14.15 5.62 -7.04
CA LEU A 80 12.70 5.42 -6.96
C LEU A 80 11.96 6.55 -6.24
N LEU A 81 12.53 7.06 -5.14
CA LEU A 81 11.85 8.05 -4.30
C LEU A 81 11.90 9.46 -4.89
N PHE A 82 12.98 9.81 -5.56
CA PHE A 82 13.08 11.13 -6.18
C PHE A 82 12.57 11.18 -7.62
N ASP A 83 12.68 10.08 -8.35
CA ASP A 83 12.18 9.91 -9.74
C ASP A 83 12.29 11.19 -10.60
N ARG A 84 13.49 11.79 -10.63
CA ARG A 84 13.73 13.10 -11.26
C ARG A 84 13.38 13.11 -12.74
N GLU A 85 13.54 11.96 -13.39
CA GLU A 85 13.27 11.77 -14.81
C GLU A 85 11.86 11.27 -15.11
N LYS A 86 11.01 11.08 -14.07
CA LYS A 86 9.64 10.58 -14.19
C LYS A 86 9.55 9.23 -14.92
N LEU A 87 10.42 8.29 -14.55
CA LEU A 87 10.52 6.97 -15.14
C LEU A 87 9.54 5.95 -14.54
N PHE A 88 9.01 6.23 -13.35
CA PHE A 88 8.18 5.30 -12.61
C PHE A 88 6.73 5.79 -12.53
N SER A 89 5.81 4.84 -12.59
CA SER A 89 4.37 5.10 -12.48
C SER A 89 3.81 4.34 -11.27
N SER A 90 3.34 5.08 -10.28
CA SER A 90 2.61 4.53 -9.14
C SER A 90 1.27 3.94 -9.57
N GLU A 91 0.58 4.59 -10.53
CA GLU A 91 -0.67 4.10 -11.11
C GLU A 91 -0.49 2.72 -11.74
N GLN A 92 0.54 2.54 -12.58
CA GLN A 92 0.83 1.27 -13.21
C GLN A 92 1.31 0.20 -12.22
N GLY A 93 2.06 0.59 -11.20
CA GLY A 93 2.59 -0.33 -10.18
C GLY A 93 1.53 -0.81 -9.21
N TRP A 94 0.83 0.10 -8.56
CA TRP A 94 -0.15 -0.20 -7.51
C TRP A 94 -1.58 -0.37 -8.03
N GLY A 95 -1.93 0.22 -9.16
CA GLY A 95 -3.29 0.17 -9.71
C GLY A 95 -3.87 -1.24 -9.78
N PRO A 96 -3.19 -2.26 -10.32
CA PRO A 96 -3.68 -3.63 -10.37
C PRO A 96 -4.00 -4.26 -9.02
N VAL A 97 -3.44 -3.71 -7.97
CA VAL A 97 -3.61 -4.19 -6.59
C VAL A 97 -4.68 -3.39 -5.85
N LEU A 98 -4.71 -2.07 -6.04
CA LEU A 98 -5.45 -1.16 -5.16
C LEU A 98 -6.62 -0.44 -5.84
N ASN A 99 -6.70 -0.39 -7.18
CA ASN A 99 -7.75 0.38 -7.87
C ASN A 99 -9.18 -0.03 -7.53
N LEU A 100 -9.39 -1.31 -7.18
CA LEU A 100 -10.72 -1.80 -6.79
C LEU A 100 -11.14 -1.27 -5.41
N LEU A 101 -10.17 -1.07 -4.52
CA LEU A 101 -10.39 -0.66 -3.13
C LEU A 101 -10.31 0.85 -2.95
N PHE A 102 -9.37 1.49 -3.61
CA PHE A 102 -9.06 2.91 -3.49
C PHE A 102 -9.00 3.58 -4.86
N PRO A 103 -10.11 3.62 -5.61
CA PRO A 103 -10.11 4.23 -6.95
C PRO A 103 -9.71 5.70 -6.83
N ARG A 104 -8.74 6.11 -7.65
CA ARG A 104 -8.17 7.47 -7.64
C ARG A 104 -7.54 7.90 -6.30
N GLY A 105 -7.12 6.94 -5.48
CA GLY A 105 -6.33 7.25 -4.28
C GLY A 105 -5.02 7.94 -4.64
N LEU A 106 -4.50 8.80 -3.77
CA LEU A 106 -3.26 9.56 -4.01
C LEU A 106 -2.07 8.66 -4.40
N MET A 107 -2.00 7.45 -3.84
CA MET A 107 -0.98 6.45 -4.21
C MET A 107 -1.12 5.87 -5.62
N LEU A 108 -2.24 6.13 -6.29
CA LEU A 108 -2.56 5.61 -7.63
C LEU A 108 -2.58 6.73 -8.68
N MET A 109 -1.94 7.84 -8.36
CA MET A 109 -1.81 8.98 -9.25
C MET A 109 -0.35 9.25 -9.56
N ASP A 110 -0.10 9.73 -10.77
CA ASP A 110 1.24 10.08 -11.22
C ASP A 110 1.38 11.58 -11.50
N PHE A 111 2.59 12.06 -11.49
CA PHE A 111 3.09 13.34 -11.98
C PHE A 111 2.25 14.56 -11.54
N ASP A 112 1.67 15.27 -12.48
CA ASP A 112 0.99 16.55 -12.19
C ASP A 112 -0.35 16.34 -11.47
N HIS A 113 -1.07 15.27 -11.75
CA HIS A 113 -2.29 14.91 -11.01
C HIS A 113 -1.96 14.62 -9.53
N HIS A 114 -0.96 13.77 -9.28
CA HIS A 114 -0.47 13.51 -7.94
C HIS A 114 -0.03 14.80 -7.23
N ARG A 115 0.74 15.65 -7.92
CA ARG A 115 1.25 16.91 -7.34
C ARG A 115 0.13 17.86 -6.96
N MET A 116 -0.90 17.97 -7.80
CA MET A 116 -2.05 18.84 -7.55
C MET A 116 -2.83 18.37 -6.32
N ASP A 117 -3.22 17.10 -6.28
CA ASP A 117 -4.01 16.54 -5.19
C ASP A 117 -3.21 16.50 -3.87
N ARG A 118 -1.92 16.15 -3.93
CA ARG A 118 -1.04 16.20 -2.76
C ARG A 118 -0.90 17.62 -2.20
N ARG A 119 -0.83 18.63 -3.06
CA ARG A 119 -0.80 20.05 -2.61
C ARG A 119 -2.09 20.45 -1.93
N ALA A 120 -3.24 20.04 -2.47
CA ALA A 120 -4.54 20.31 -1.86
C ALA A 120 -4.66 19.66 -0.48
N LEU A 121 -4.32 18.36 -0.39
CA LEU A 121 -4.31 17.63 0.89
C LEU A 121 -3.29 18.18 1.88
N GLY A 122 -2.17 18.72 1.39
CA GLY A 122 -1.11 19.31 2.22
C GLY A 122 -1.57 20.47 3.11
N ILE A 123 -2.70 21.11 2.79
CA ILE A 123 -3.28 22.17 3.59
C ILE A 123 -3.69 21.66 4.98
N ALA A 124 -4.22 20.43 5.06
CA ALA A 124 -4.62 19.81 6.32
C ALA A 124 -3.43 19.48 7.25
N PHE A 125 -2.20 19.47 6.73
CA PHE A 125 -0.98 19.17 7.48
C PHE A 125 -0.12 20.39 7.79
N LYS A 126 -0.69 21.59 7.66
CA LYS A 126 -0.02 22.82 8.08
C LYS A 126 0.09 22.91 9.61
N PRO A 127 0.99 23.77 10.15
CA PRO A 127 1.23 23.83 11.60
C PRO A 127 -0.03 24.08 12.45
N GLU A 128 -0.99 24.85 11.96
CA GLU A 128 -2.20 25.18 12.73
C GLU A 128 -3.19 24.00 12.85
N PRO A 129 -3.61 23.32 11.75
CA PRO A 129 -4.35 22.07 11.84
C PRO A 129 -3.61 21.02 12.67
N MET A 130 -2.30 20.87 12.51
CA MET A 130 -1.52 19.90 13.29
C MET A 130 -1.55 20.16 14.80
N ARG A 131 -1.56 21.44 15.23
CA ARG A 131 -1.74 21.77 16.66
C ARG A 131 -3.13 21.40 17.17
N ALA A 132 -4.17 21.58 16.34
CA ALA A 132 -5.53 21.16 16.70
C ALA A 132 -5.59 19.64 16.84
N TYR A 133 -5.08 18.88 15.87
CA TYR A 133 -5.01 17.42 15.94
C TYR A 133 -4.25 16.95 17.19
N THR A 134 -3.14 17.56 17.54
CA THR A 134 -2.37 17.19 18.75
C THR A 134 -3.21 17.36 20.03
N ARG A 135 -4.01 18.41 20.12
CA ARG A 135 -4.91 18.60 21.28
C ARG A 135 -5.97 17.50 21.35
N ASP A 136 -6.58 17.18 20.22
CA ASP A 136 -7.60 16.12 20.15
C ASP A 136 -7.00 14.75 20.45
N MET A 137 -5.82 14.44 19.90
CA MET A 137 -5.08 13.21 20.21
C MET A 137 -4.81 13.09 21.71
N ASN A 138 -4.31 14.13 22.35
CA ASN A 138 -4.03 14.12 23.79
C ASN A 138 -5.30 13.88 24.62
N ARG A 139 -6.43 14.47 24.23
CA ARG A 139 -7.71 14.24 24.89
C ARG A 139 -8.16 12.78 24.75
N ILE A 140 -8.12 12.23 23.53
CA ILE A 140 -8.51 10.83 23.25
C ILE A 140 -7.61 9.87 24.02
N PHE A 141 -6.29 10.09 24.01
CA PHE A 141 -5.35 9.27 24.77
C PHE A 141 -5.65 9.32 26.28
N ALA A 142 -5.88 10.52 26.83
CA ALA A 142 -6.20 10.67 28.24
C ALA A 142 -7.49 9.96 28.63
N GLU A 143 -8.46 9.88 27.74
CA GLU A 143 -9.73 9.18 27.98
C GLU A 143 -9.58 7.66 27.85
N GLN A 144 -9.02 7.17 26.75
CA GLN A 144 -8.99 5.73 26.45
C GLN A 144 -7.92 4.97 27.24
N LEU A 145 -6.79 5.56 27.55
CA LEU A 145 -5.73 4.90 28.33
C LEU A 145 -6.11 4.65 29.78
N LYS A 146 -7.17 5.30 30.30
CA LYS A 146 -7.67 5.04 31.66
C LYS A 146 -8.12 3.58 31.87
N ASP A 147 -8.59 2.96 30.80
CA ASP A 147 -9.13 1.60 30.81
C ASP A 147 -8.06 0.54 30.54
N TRP A 148 -6.82 0.96 30.21
CA TRP A 148 -5.72 0.05 29.95
C TRP A 148 -5.11 -0.43 31.28
N ARG A 149 -5.58 -1.57 31.79
CA ARG A 149 -5.15 -2.13 33.07
C ARG A 149 -5.01 -3.63 32.99
N GLY A 150 -4.10 -4.19 33.82
CA GLY A 150 -3.88 -5.63 33.88
C GLY A 150 -3.31 -6.22 32.59
N ASP A 151 -3.52 -7.51 32.38
CA ASP A 151 -3.09 -8.22 31.18
C ASP A 151 -4.02 -7.88 30.01
N MET A 152 -3.43 -7.38 28.90
CA MET A 152 -4.18 -7.00 27.72
C MET A 152 -3.42 -7.33 26.45
N LEU A 153 -4.13 -7.55 25.35
CA LEU A 153 -3.54 -7.68 24.02
C LEU A 153 -3.21 -6.29 23.49
N PHE A 154 -1.93 -5.94 23.53
CA PHE A 154 -1.46 -4.60 23.16
C PHE A 154 -1.79 -4.24 21.70
N TYR A 155 -1.52 -5.15 20.74
CA TYR A 155 -1.70 -4.85 19.32
C TYR A 155 -3.15 -4.51 18.94
N PRO A 156 -4.18 -5.29 19.32
CA PRO A 156 -5.57 -4.88 19.09
C PRO A 156 -5.93 -3.55 19.73
N ALA A 157 -5.50 -3.31 20.96
CA ALA A 157 -5.80 -2.08 21.69
C ALA A 157 -5.17 -0.83 21.03
N ILE A 158 -3.88 -0.88 20.70
CA ILE A 158 -3.22 0.26 20.04
C ILE A 158 -3.76 0.49 18.63
N LYS A 159 -4.14 -0.57 17.92
CA LYS A 159 -4.79 -0.46 16.61
C LYS A 159 -6.11 0.28 16.70
N GLN A 160 -6.98 -0.08 17.65
CA GLN A 160 -8.25 0.60 17.87
C GLN A 160 -8.01 2.07 18.22
N LEU A 161 -7.15 2.35 19.20
CA LEU A 161 -6.80 3.71 19.61
C LEU A 161 -6.33 4.58 18.45
N THR A 162 -5.44 4.06 17.60
CA THR A 162 -4.92 4.82 16.45
C THR A 162 -5.98 5.07 15.37
N LEU A 163 -6.91 4.13 15.15
CA LEU A 163 -8.04 4.31 14.25
C LEU A 163 -9.02 5.36 14.77
N ASP A 164 -9.33 5.35 16.06
CA ASP A 164 -10.20 6.32 16.72
C ASP A 164 -9.62 7.72 16.64
N VAL A 165 -8.32 7.86 16.88
CA VAL A 165 -7.60 9.12 16.70
C VAL A 165 -7.69 9.61 15.25
N ALA A 166 -7.48 8.72 14.28
CA ALA A 166 -7.56 9.08 12.87
C ALA A 166 -8.97 9.49 12.46
N ALA A 167 -9.99 8.74 12.87
CA ALA A 167 -11.39 9.04 12.59
C ALA A 167 -11.80 10.40 13.18
N SER A 168 -11.44 10.67 14.43
CA SER A 168 -11.76 11.93 15.08
C SER A 168 -10.97 13.11 14.51
N SER A 169 -9.65 12.98 14.39
CA SER A 169 -8.79 14.12 14.04
C SER A 169 -8.83 14.47 12.55
N PHE A 170 -8.90 13.48 11.65
CA PHE A 170 -8.85 13.73 10.20
C PHE A 170 -10.22 13.76 9.54
N LEU A 171 -11.17 12.95 10.03
CA LEU A 171 -12.51 12.87 9.45
C LEU A 171 -13.54 13.66 10.25
N GLY A 172 -13.18 14.13 11.46
CA GLY A 172 -14.10 14.85 12.33
C GLY A 172 -15.25 13.98 12.86
N ILE A 173 -15.09 12.66 12.88
CA ILE A 173 -16.12 11.71 13.30
C ILE A 173 -16.01 11.50 14.80
N PRO A 174 -17.07 11.78 15.58
CA PRO A 174 -17.07 11.52 17.01
C PRO A 174 -16.86 10.03 17.31
N LEU A 175 -16.16 9.74 18.40
CA LEU A 175 -16.01 8.36 18.87
C LEU A 175 -17.38 7.74 19.20
N GLY A 176 -17.56 6.48 18.86
CA GLY A 176 -18.81 5.76 19.08
C GLY A 176 -19.15 4.80 17.93
N PRO A 177 -20.39 4.27 17.88
CA PRO A 177 -20.79 3.21 16.95
C PRO A 177 -20.58 3.55 15.46
N GLU A 178 -20.63 4.82 15.08
CA GLU A 178 -20.36 5.27 13.71
C GLU A 178 -18.87 5.18 13.39
N ALA A 179 -18.02 5.65 14.29
CA ALA A 179 -16.55 5.51 14.16
C ALA A 179 -16.16 4.04 14.08
N ASP A 180 -16.77 3.17 14.90
CA ASP A 180 -16.49 1.72 14.89
C ASP A 180 -16.82 1.07 13.54
N LYS A 181 -17.93 1.46 12.91
CA LYS A 181 -18.31 0.97 11.58
C LYS A 181 -17.29 1.38 10.52
N ILE A 182 -16.87 2.65 10.56
CA ILE A 182 -15.88 3.20 9.61
C ILE A 182 -14.53 2.54 9.84
N ASN A 183 -14.10 2.42 11.08
CA ASN A 183 -12.85 1.74 11.44
C ASN A 183 -12.86 0.28 10.97
N LYS A 184 -13.97 -0.43 11.16
CA LYS A 184 -14.12 -1.80 10.67
C LYS A 184 -14.02 -1.86 9.15
N ALA A 185 -14.75 -1.02 8.42
CA ALA A 185 -14.70 -0.97 6.97
C ALA A 185 -13.27 -0.68 6.47
N PHE A 186 -12.57 0.27 7.10
CA PHE A 186 -11.18 0.58 6.77
C PHE A 186 -10.26 -0.61 7.00
N VAL A 187 -10.41 -1.32 8.11
CA VAL A 187 -9.64 -2.54 8.40
C VAL A 187 -9.90 -3.63 7.36
N ASP A 188 -11.16 -3.85 6.98
CA ASP A 188 -11.54 -4.83 5.95
C ASP A 188 -10.91 -4.45 4.59
N MET A 189 -10.91 -3.18 4.19
CA MET A 189 -10.24 -2.69 2.99
C MET A 189 -8.72 -2.90 3.03
N VAL A 190 -8.07 -2.61 4.14
CA VAL A 190 -6.62 -2.83 4.32
C VAL A 190 -6.29 -4.33 4.24
N GLN A 191 -7.08 -5.19 4.86
CA GLN A 191 -6.90 -6.64 4.75
C GLN A 191 -7.10 -7.15 3.31
N ALA A 192 -8.09 -6.61 2.61
CA ALA A 192 -8.32 -6.92 1.21
C ALA A 192 -7.12 -6.52 0.32
N SER A 193 -6.47 -5.39 0.61
CA SER A 193 -5.33 -4.89 -0.16
C SER A 193 -4.12 -5.83 -0.16
N VAL A 194 -3.97 -6.64 0.91
CA VAL A 194 -2.88 -7.62 1.06
C VAL A 194 -3.34 -9.06 0.90
N ALA A 195 -4.60 -9.29 0.51
CA ALA A 195 -5.16 -10.63 0.35
C ALA A 195 -4.46 -11.42 -0.76
N PRO A 196 -4.05 -12.67 -0.51
CA PRO A 196 -3.43 -13.51 -1.54
C PRO A 196 -4.42 -13.88 -2.66
N ILE A 197 -5.71 -14.02 -2.33
CA ILE A 197 -6.77 -14.28 -3.30
C ILE A 197 -7.44 -12.96 -3.65
N ARG A 198 -7.24 -12.50 -4.88
CA ARG A 198 -7.71 -11.21 -5.41
C ARG A 198 -9.10 -11.27 -6.04
N ALA A 199 -9.88 -12.31 -5.73
CA ALA A 199 -11.26 -12.43 -6.19
C ALA A 199 -12.23 -11.91 -5.11
N PRO A 200 -13.18 -11.02 -5.43
CA PRO A 200 -14.16 -10.49 -4.48
C PRO A 200 -15.27 -11.53 -4.20
N LEU A 201 -14.88 -12.67 -3.64
CA LEU A 201 -15.83 -13.70 -3.22
C LEU A 201 -16.31 -13.40 -1.79
N PRO A 202 -17.58 -13.67 -1.42
CA PRO A 202 -18.20 -13.23 -0.16
C PRO A 202 -17.45 -13.67 1.10
N PHE A 203 -16.71 -14.78 1.04
CA PHE A 203 -15.98 -15.36 2.17
C PHE A 203 -14.47 -15.00 2.19
N THR A 204 -14.01 -14.21 1.22
CA THR A 204 -12.59 -13.79 1.13
C THR A 204 -12.38 -12.42 1.74
N PRO A 205 -11.16 -12.09 2.23
CA PRO A 205 -10.84 -10.73 2.64
C PRO A 205 -11.12 -9.69 1.54
N MET A 206 -10.89 -10.05 0.27
CA MET A 206 -11.18 -9.17 -0.86
C MET A 206 -12.67 -8.88 -1.01
N GLY A 207 -13.54 -9.89 -0.79
CA GLY A 207 -14.99 -9.71 -0.83
C GLY A 207 -15.58 -8.92 0.33
N LYS A 208 -14.85 -8.84 1.45
CA LYS A 208 -15.25 -8.00 2.61
C LYS A 208 -14.83 -6.55 2.45
N GLY A 209 -13.78 -6.27 1.70
CA GLY A 209 -13.23 -4.94 1.53
C GLY A 209 -13.76 -4.19 0.30
N VAL A 210 -14.52 -4.85 -0.56
CA VAL A 210 -15.20 -4.30 -1.74
C VAL A 210 -16.70 -4.24 -1.48
#